data_64bcc3aed00506cf9ce3e3f78f068f87
#
_entry.id   64bcc3aed00506cf9ce3e3f78f068f87
#
_cell.length_a   1.000
_cell.length_b   1.000
_cell.length_c   1.000
_cell.angle_alpha   90.00
_cell.angle_beta   90.00
_cell.angle_gamma   90.00
#
_symmetry.space_group_name_H-M   'P 1'
#
loop_
_entity.id
_entity.type
_entity.pdbx_description
1 polymer ?
#
loop_
_entity_poly.entity_id
_entity_poly.type
_entity_poly.pdbx_seq_one_letter_code
_entity_poly.pdbx_strand_id
1 'polypeptide(L)'
;GLACAFFVSYGLAQPIAQLSKELMDAQEQRKAVPEFSRTGIRELDQLAEAIVTLSTDNYKAAVAERSRIEHERDYDALTGLYSRQAFFRVCGELFEKPNTLRHAALMMTDLDNLKTINDTYGHDWGDVYLRQTAHSLQQGSPSGTVVARLSGDEFLLLFYGYETREALRADIKKLEENFAQSSATLPDGKRLCIRMSGGVAWYPEDALDLETLKKYADFAMYEVKHSTKGEVREFDMERYRAGVYAMEQRSDFEKLIRERRVDYH
;
A
#
# COMPACT_ATOMS: atom_id res chain seq x y z
N GLY A 1 -1.95 59.76 38.54
CA GLY A 1 -0.90 58.77 38.24
C GLY A 1 -1.37 57.31 38.43
N LEU A 2 -2.03 56.99 39.52
CA LEU A 2 -2.48 55.57 39.83
C LEU A 2 -3.59 55.08 38.95
N ALA A 3 -4.58 55.92 38.61
CA ALA A 3 -5.70 55.53 37.75
C ALA A 3 -5.29 55.24 36.30
N CYS A 4 -4.31 55.96 35.73
CA CYS A 4 -3.75 55.66 34.40
C CYS A 4 -2.94 54.34 34.40
N ALA A 5 -2.17 54.06 35.44
CA ALA A 5 -1.43 52.81 35.56
C ALA A 5 -2.35 51.60 35.69
N PHE A 6 -3.49 51.76 36.40
CA PHE A 6 -4.51 50.71 36.53
C PHE A 6 -5.24 50.45 35.21
N PHE A 7 -5.56 51.52 34.44
CA PHE A 7 -6.21 51.44 33.14
C PHE A 7 -5.30 50.78 32.08
N VAL A 8 -4.01 51.07 32.08
CA VAL A 8 -3.01 50.46 31.16
C VAL A 8 -2.77 48.99 31.56
N SER A 9 -2.68 48.70 32.85
CA SER A 9 -2.44 47.33 33.34
C SER A 9 -3.64 46.39 33.11
N TYR A 10 -4.87 46.87 33.30
CA TYR A 10 -6.09 46.05 33.14
C TYR A 10 -6.63 46.07 31.70
N GLY A 11 -6.51 47.21 31.00
CA GLY A 11 -7.04 47.36 29.63
C GLY A 11 -6.17 46.70 28.52
N LEU A 12 -4.88 46.58 28.76
CA LEU A 12 -3.94 46.06 27.75
C LEU A 12 -3.25 44.77 28.19
N ALA A 13 -2.81 44.66 29.43
CA ALA A 13 -2.03 43.50 29.87
C ALA A 13 -2.84 42.21 29.98
N GLN A 14 -4.11 42.31 30.45
CA GLN A 14 -4.98 41.14 30.56
C GLN A 14 -5.35 40.51 29.20
N PRO A 15 -5.86 41.28 28.21
CA PRO A 15 -6.15 40.73 26.88
C PRO A 15 -4.93 40.11 26.19
N ILE A 16 -3.74 40.75 26.34
CA ILE A 16 -2.51 40.24 25.78
C ILE A 16 -2.08 38.94 26.48
N ALA A 17 -2.18 38.86 27.79
CA ALA A 17 -1.85 37.63 28.54
C ALA A 17 -2.79 36.48 28.21
N GLN A 18 -4.11 36.78 28.04
CA GLN A 18 -5.10 35.78 27.61
C GLN A 18 -4.81 35.28 26.18
N LEU A 19 -4.55 36.19 25.24
CA LEU A 19 -4.16 35.88 23.88
C LEU A 19 -2.92 34.97 23.85
N SER A 20 -1.90 35.32 24.63
CA SER A 20 -0.68 34.54 24.73
C SER A 20 -0.92 33.14 25.27
N LYS A 21 -1.78 33.01 26.30
CA LYS A 21 -2.13 31.72 26.87
C LYS A 21 -2.89 30.84 25.89
N GLU A 22 -3.91 31.37 25.22
CA GLU A 22 -4.72 30.63 24.23
C GLU A 22 -3.87 30.19 23.03
N LEU A 23 -2.88 31.01 22.61
CA LEU A 23 -1.91 30.65 21.59
C LEU A 23 -1.01 29.48 22.05
N MET A 24 -0.51 29.54 23.28
CA MET A 24 0.33 28.46 23.82
C MET A 24 -0.46 27.15 23.96
N ASP A 25 -1.68 27.23 24.48
CA ASP A 25 -2.55 26.06 24.65
C ASP A 25 -2.92 25.43 23.28
N ALA A 26 -3.19 26.25 22.26
CA ALA A 26 -3.47 25.79 20.91
C ALA A 26 -2.24 25.15 20.26
N GLN A 27 -1.06 25.71 20.48
CA GLN A 27 0.21 25.17 19.98
C GLN A 27 0.53 23.82 20.63
N GLU A 28 0.35 23.71 21.96
CA GLU A 28 0.59 22.47 22.69
C GLU A 28 -0.38 21.36 22.27
N GLN A 29 -1.65 21.70 22.07
CA GLN A 29 -2.69 20.77 21.61
C GLN A 29 -2.70 20.54 20.09
N ARG A 30 -1.84 21.19 19.34
CA ARG A 30 -1.80 21.12 17.85
C ARG A 30 -3.17 21.38 17.21
N LYS A 31 -3.88 22.39 17.70
CA LYS A 31 -5.21 22.79 17.21
C LYS A 31 -5.15 24.21 16.63
N ALA A 32 -6.15 24.54 15.82
CA ALA A 32 -6.34 25.92 15.40
C ALA A 32 -6.67 26.79 16.61
N VAL A 33 -6.19 28.04 16.61
CA VAL A 33 -6.51 29.01 17.66
C VAL A 33 -7.98 29.37 17.58
N PRO A 34 -8.74 29.35 18.70
CA PRO A 34 -10.14 29.74 18.70
C PRO A 34 -10.31 31.24 18.42
N GLU A 35 -11.52 31.66 18.05
CA GLU A 35 -11.85 33.08 17.94
C GLU A 35 -11.70 33.77 19.28
N PHE A 36 -11.06 34.95 19.29
CA PHE A 36 -10.86 35.73 20.48
C PHE A 36 -12.06 36.66 20.74
N SER A 37 -12.34 36.92 22.03
CA SER A 37 -13.27 37.95 22.44
C SER A 37 -12.73 39.33 22.10
N ARG A 38 -13.57 40.22 21.55
CA ARG A 38 -13.16 41.59 21.22
C ARG A 38 -12.70 42.34 22.46
N THR A 39 -11.55 42.96 22.38
CA THR A 39 -10.99 43.76 23.49
C THR A 39 -11.52 45.17 23.53
N GLY A 40 -12.15 45.64 22.46
CA GLY A 40 -12.56 47.01 22.26
C GLY A 40 -11.46 47.98 21.85
N ILE A 41 -10.22 47.46 21.65
CA ILE A 41 -9.09 48.22 21.15
C ILE A 41 -8.82 47.71 19.71
N ARG A 42 -9.07 48.61 18.76
CA ARG A 42 -9.06 48.24 17.32
C ARG A 42 -7.78 47.56 16.86
N GLU A 43 -6.62 48.02 17.30
CA GLU A 43 -5.34 47.47 16.92
C GLU A 43 -5.08 46.09 17.49
N LEU A 44 -5.57 45.82 18.72
CA LEU A 44 -5.52 44.49 19.35
C LEU A 44 -6.50 43.53 18.70
N ASP A 45 -7.69 43.96 18.38
CA ASP A 45 -8.69 43.13 17.69
C ASP A 45 -8.23 42.75 16.29
N GLN A 46 -7.57 43.67 15.53
CA GLN A 46 -6.97 43.39 14.24
C GLN A 46 -5.79 42.42 14.34
N LEU A 47 -4.96 42.56 15.36
CA LEU A 47 -3.87 41.62 15.60
C LEU A 47 -4.35 40.24 15.95
N ALA A 48 -5.37 40.13 16.81
CA ALA A 48 -5.99 38.86 17.16
C ALA A 48 -6.59 38.16 15.94
N GLU A 49 -7.32 38.90 15.09
CA GLU A 49 -7.89 38.37 13.85
C GLU A 49 -6.82 37.90 12.88
N ALA A 50 -5.73 38.64 12.73
CA ALA A 50 -4.58 38.22 11.91
C ALA A 50 -3.93 36.95 12.45
N ILE A 51 -3.76 36.83 13.77
CA ILE A 51 -3.18 35.63 14.40
C ILE A 51 -4.09 34.41 14.22
N VAL A 52 -5.41 34.55 14.41
CA VAL A 52 -6.39 33.47 14.17
C VAL A 52 -6.31 33.00 12.72
N THR A 53 -6.32 33.94 11.79
CA THR A 53 -6.25 33.63 10.35
C THR A 53 -4.96 32.88 10.02
N LEU A 54 -3.78 33.40 10.42
CA LEU A 54 -2.50 32.75 10.18
C LEU A 54 -2.40 31.36 10.84
N SER A 55 -2.88 31.23 12.08
CA SER A 55 -2.89 29.96 12.79
C SER A 55 -3.78 28.93 12.10
N THR A 56 -4.97 29.36 11.65
CA THR A 56 -5.91 28.49 10.93
C THR A 56 -5.35 28.03 9.60
N ASP A 57 -4.72 28.92 8.86
CA ASP A 57 -4.11 28.61 7.57
C ASP A 57 -2.92 27.66 7.74
N ASN A 58 -2.05 27.93 8.71
CA ASN A 58 -0.94 27.02 9.05
C ASN A 58 -1.43 25.64 9.50
N TYR A 59 -2.49 25.57 10.31
CA TYR A 59 -3.08 24.31 10.72
C TYR A 59 -3.65 23.52 9.52
N LYS A 60 -4.41 24.18 8.65
CA LYS A 60 -4.94 23.58 7.41
C LYS A 60 -3.82 23.06 6.51
N ALA A 61 -2.76 23.87 6.34
CA ALA A 61 -1.60 23.46 5.54
C ALA A 61 -0.88 22.24 6.15
N ALA A 62 -0.70 22.20 7.47
CA ALA A 62 -0.08 21.08 8.16
C ALA A 62 -0.93 19.80 8.07
N VAL A 63 -2.26 19.90 8.19
CA VAL A 63 -3.19 18.78 8.01
C VAL A 63 -3.14 18.27 6.56
N ALA A 64 -3.19 19.16 5.57
CA ALA A 64 -3.11 18.80 4.17
C ALA A 64 -1.78 18.12 3.82
N GLU A 65 -0.65 18.64 4.34
CA GLU A 65 0.67 18.06 4.14
C GLU A 65 0.77 16.66 4.78
N ARG A 66 0.25 16.51 6.00
CA ARG A 66 0.19 15.20 6.66
C ARG A 66 -0.62 14.20 5.87
N SER A 67 -1.81 14.59 5.39
CA SER A 67 -2.65 13.74 4.55
C SER A 67 -1.97 13.37 3.24
N ARG A 68 -1.20 14.30 2.64
CA ARG A 68 -0.40 14.05 1.44
C ARG A 68 0.69 13.01 1.71
N ILE A 69 1.45 13.17 2.79
CA ILE A 69 2.51 12.24 3.19
C ILE A 69 1.94 10.85 3.48
N GLU A 70 0.80 10.77 4.19
CA GLU A 70 0.10 9.52 4.46
C GLU A 70 -0.37 8.85 3.16
N HIS A 71 -0.92 9.61 2.23
CA HIS A 71 -1.33 9.10 0.92
C HIS A 71 -0.14 8.61 0.10
N GLU A 72 0.93 9.38 -0.01
CA GLU A 72 2.17 9.00 -0.73
C GLU A 72 2.84 7.76 -0.13
N ARG A 73 2.71 7.55 1.17
CA ARG A 73 3.21 6.34 1.84
C ARG A 73 2.33 5.12 1.57
N ASP A 74 1.02 5.32 1.56
CA ASP A 74 0.06 4.22 1.53
C ASP A 74 -0.31 3.76 0.11
N TYR A 75 -0.04 4.57 -0.92
CA TYR A 75 -0.37 4.24 -2.30
C TYR A 75 0.84 4.31 -3.23
N ASP A 76 0.88 3.40 -4.22
CA ASP A 76 1.85 3.43 -5.31
C ASP A 76 1.52 4.57 -6.27
N ALA A 77 2.47 5.48 -6.49
CA ALA A 77 2.27 6.69 -7.26
C ALA A 77 1.91 6.45 -8.74
N LEU A 78 2.33 5.31 -9.31
CA LEU A 78 2.07 4.98 -10.71
C LEU A 78 0.68 4.36 -10.89
N THR A 79 0.28 3.46 -10.00
CA THR A 79 -0.90 2.62 -10.18
C THR A 79 -2.09 3.02 -9.32
N GLY A 80 -1.86 3.79 -8.23
CA GLY A 80 -2.89 4.15 -7.26
C GLY A 80 -3.35 2.99 -6.36
N LEU A 81 -2.76 1.81 -6.49
CA LEU A 81 -2.99 0.68 -5.58
C LEU A 81 -2.25 0.88 -4.25
N TYR A 82 -2.57 0.08 -3.26
CA TYR A 82 -1.76 0.11 -2.03
C TYR A 82 -0.28 -0.11 -2.32
N SER A 83 0.56 0.62 -1.61
CA SER A 83 2.00 0.35 -1.57
C SER A 83 2.27 -0.96 -0.83
N ARG A 84 3.46 -1.53 -1.03
CA ARG A 84 3.93 -2.68 -0.26
C ARG A 84 3.74 -2.48 1.25
N GLN A 85 4.14 -1.32 1.78
CA GLN A 85 4.08 -1.03 3.21
C GLN A 85 2.63 -0.99 3.72
N ALA A 86 1.74 -0.33 2.98
CA ALA A 86 0.33 -0.26 3.33
C ALA A 86 -0.34 -1.63 3.27
N PHE A 87 -0.02 -2.45 2.28
CA PHE A 87 -0.56 -3.80 2.17
C PHE A 87 -0.27 -4.62 3.42
N PHE A 88 0.99 -4.71 3.84
CA PHE A 88 1.35 -5.51 5.00
C PHE A 88 0.78 -4.96 6.31
N ARG A 89 0.65 -3.64 6.43
CA ARG A 89 -0.01 -3.02 7.58
C ARG A 89 -1.50 -3.37 7.63
N VAL A 90 -2.23 -3.15 6.53
CA VAL A 90 -3.68 -3.42 6.45
C VAL A 90 -3.97 -4.91 6.63
N CYS A 91 -3.22 -5.78 5.96
CA CYS A 91 -3.38 -7.22 6.10
C CYS A 91 -3.02 -7.69 7.52
N GLY A 92 -1.96 -7.17 8.14
CA GLY A 92 -1.61 -7.48 9.52
C GLY A 92 -2.75 -7.16 10.49
N GLU A 93 -3.37 -5.99 10.38
CA GLU A 93 -4.53 -5.61 11.17
C GLU A 93 -5.75 -6.55 10.98
N LEU A 94 -5.92 -7.12 9.78
CA LEU A 94 -6.97 -8.11 9.50
C LEU A 94 -6.68 -9.46 10.17
N PHE A 95 -5.42 -9.90 10.15
CA PHE A 95 -4.99 -11.15 10.80
C PHE A 95 -5.06 -11.10 12.32
N GLU A 96 -4.95 -9.91 12.93
CA GLU A 96 -5.10 -9.71 14.37
C GLU A 96 -6.57 -9.77 14.84
N LYS A 97 -7.55 -9.68 13.94
CA LYS A 97 -8.98 -9.65 14.29
C LYS A 97 -9.61 -11.05 14.15
N PRO A 98 -9.97 -11.73 15.26
CA PRO A 98 -10.68 -13.00 15.19
C PRO A 98 -11.95 -12.88 14.34
N ASN A 99 -12.24 -13.87 13.55
CA ASN A 99 -13.42 -13.97 12.69
C ASN A 99 -13.47 -13.03 11.46
N THR A 100 -12.47 -12.20 11.21
CA THR A 100 -12.49 -11.33 10.01
C THR A 100 -12.10 -12.09 8.74
N LEU A 101 -11.13 -12.99 8.86
CA LEU A 101 -10.60 -13.71 7.69
C LEU A 101 -11.48 -14.85 7.25
N ARG A 102 -12.01 -15.66 8.19
CA ARG A 102 -12.75 -16.91 7.90
C ARG A 102 -12.01 -17.77 6.86
N HIS A 103 -12.50 -17.78 5.60
CA HIS A 103 -11.73 -18.24 4.47
C HIS A 103 -11.14 -17.03 3.73
N ALA A 104 -9.84 -17.06 3.50
CA ALA A 104 -9.10 -16.04 2.80
C ALA A 104 -8.09 -16.68 1.83
N ALA A 105 -7.63 -15.90 0.85
CA ALA A 105 -6.58 -16.31 -0.05
C ALA A 105 -5.62 -15.15 -0.30
N LEU A 106 -4.33 -15.43 -0.24
CA LEU A 106 -3.30 -14.52 -0.70
C LEU A 106 -2.85 -14.95 -2.10
N MET A 107 -3.02 -14.04 -3.05
CA MET A 107 -2.55 -14.22 -4.42
C MET A 107 -1.37 -13.30 -4.68
N MET A 108 -0.27 -13.85 -5.13
CA MET A 108 0.89 -13.12 -5.61
C MET A 108 0.99 -13.27 -7.12
N THR A 109 1.15 -12.16 -7.82
CA THR A 109 1.22 -12.15 -9.28
C THR A 109 2.38 -11.31 -9.78
N ASP A 110 2.88 -11.70 -10.95
CA ASP A 110 3.90 -11.00 -11.69
C ASP A 110 3.48 -10.84 -13.15
N LEU A 111 3.65 -9.64 -13.65
CA LEU A 111 3.21 -9.26 -14.98
C LEU A 111 4.17 -9.78 -16.05
N ASP A 112 3.66 -10.63 -16.91
CA ASP A 112 4.47 -11.17 -18.00
C ASP A 112 4.78 -10.12 -19.07
N ASN A 113 5.99 -10.21 -19.64
CA ASN A 113 6.44 -9.41 -20.79
C ASN A 113 6.66 -7.90 -20.56
N LEU A 114 6.58 -7.37 -19.34
CA LEU A 114 6.84 -5.96 -19.07
C LEU A 114 8.22 -5.52 -19.59
N LYS A 115 9.25 -6.33 -19.37
CA LYS A 115 10.61 -6.05 -19.89
C LYS A 115 10.61 -5.92 -21.41
N THR A 116 9.95 -6.82 -22.14
CA THR A 116 9.86 -6.76 -23.60
C THR A 116 9.17 -5.48 -24.08
N ILE A 117 8.14 -5.03 -23.37
CA ILE A 117 7.45 -3.78 -23.66
C ILE A 117 8.38 -2.59 -23.45
N ASN A 118 9.07 -2.54 -22.30
CA ASN A 118 10.05 -1.50 -22.00
C ASN A 118 11.16 -1.43 -23.05
N ASP A 119 11.72 -2.58 -23.40
CA ASP A 119 12.82 -2.67 -24.38
C ASP A 119 12.39 -2.30 -25.81
N THR A 120 11.11 -2.54 -26.15
CA THR A 120 10.59 -2.30 -27.51
C THR A 120 9.98 -0.90 -27.68
N TYR A 121 9.22 -0.42 -26.68
CA TYR A 121 8.40 0.81 -26.78
C TYR A 121 8.80 1.89 -25.77
N GLY A 122 9.76 1.60 -24.88
CA GLY A 122 10.22 2.50 -23.81
C GLY A 122 9.40 2.39 -22.52
N HIS A 123 9.96 2.96 -21.45
CA HIS A 123 9.40 2.88 -20.10
C HIS A 123 8.02 3.54 -19.96
N ASP A 124 7.75 4.60 -20.70
CA ASP A 124 6.43 5.26 -20.67
C ASP A 124 5.29 4.30 -21.04
N TRP A 125 5.55 3.38 -21.96
CA TRP A 125 4.58 2.35 -22.35
C TRP A 125 4.51 1.20 -21.37
N GLY A 126 5.61 0.86 -20.73
CA GLY A 126 5.61 -0.03 -19.56
C GLY A 126 4.75 0.52 -18.43
N ASP A 127 4.80 1.83 -18.20
CA ASP A 127 3.94 2.51 -17.21
C ASP A 127 2.45 2.46 -17.60
N VAL A 128 2.12 2.63 -18.89
CA VAL A 128 0.75 2.44 -19.37
C VAL A 128 0.29 1.01 -19.15
N TYR A 129 1.14 0.04 -19.43
CA TYR A 129 0.85 -1.39 -19.23
C TYR A 129 0.62 -1.72 -17.75
N LEU A 130 1.44 -1.17 -16.86
CA LEU A 130 1.30 -1.31 -15.40
C LEU A 130 -0.01 -0.67 -14.87
N ARG A 131 -0.35 0.54 -15.34
CA ARG A 131 -1.63 1.21 -14.96
C ARG A 131 -2.83 0.40 -15.42
N GLN A 132 -2.80 -0.12 -16.64
CA GLN A 132 -3.89 -0.95 -17.16
C GLN A 132 -4.02 -2.27 -16.40
N THR A 133 -2.90 -2.90 -16.02
CA THR A 133 -2.88 -4.08 -15.16
C THR A 133 -3.52 -3.79 -13.81
N ALA A 134 -3.08 -2.73 -13.14
CA ALA A 134 -3.62 -2.31 -11.86
C ALA A 134 -5.13 -2.05 -11.91
N HIS A 135 -5.58 -1.35 -12.95
CA HIS A 135 -7.01 -1.09 -13.19
C HIS A 135 -7.78 -2.40 -13.38
N SER A 136 -7.26 -3.32 -14.18
CA SER A 136 -7.92 -4.62 -14.43
C SER A 136 -8.00 -5.48 -13.18
N LEU A 137 -6.94 -5.50 -12.34
CA LEU A 137 -6.93 -6.22 -11.07
C LEU A 137 -7.95 -5.60 -10.09
N GLN A 138 -7.99 -4.28 -9.98
CA GLN A 138 -8.89 -3.57 -9.07
C GLN A 138 -10.36 -3.72 -9.48
N GLN A 139 -10.67 -3.59 -10.77
CA GLN A 139 -12.03 -3.71 -11.28
C GLN A 139 -12.52 -5.16 -11.32
N GLY A 140 -11.63 -6.10 -11.58
CA GLY A 140 -11.96 -7.53 -11.62
C GLY A 140 -12.07 -8.18 -10.23
N SER A 141 -11.50 -7.55 -9.20
CA SER A 141 -11.53 -8.07 -7.83
C SER A 141 -12.86 -7.78 -7.15
N PRO A 142 -13.37 -8.71 -6.32
CA PRO A 142 -14.52 -8.47 -5.46
C PRO A 142 -14.32 -7.28 -4.51
N SER A 143 -15.44 -6.64 -4.13
CA SER A 143 -15.42 -5.55 -3.17
C SER A 143 -14.78 -5.99 -1.85
N GLY A 144 -13.87 -5.19 -1.32
CA GLY A 144 -13.15 -5.46 -0.08
C GLY A 144 -11.81 -6.16 -0.28
N THR A 145 -11.48 -6.67 -1.48
CA THR A 145 -10.15 -7.22 -1.76
C THR A 145 -9.07 -6.15 -1.56
N VAL A 146 -8.03 -6.48 -0.82
CA VAL A 146 -6.85 -5.60 -0.67
C VAL A 146 -5.91 -5.85 -1.84
N VAL A 147 -5.73 -4.87 -2.71
CA VAL A 147 -4.89 -4.98 -3.92
C VAL A 147 -3.72 -4.02 -3.79
N ALA A 148 -2.50 -4.52 -3.99
CA ALA A 148 -1.27 -3.73 -3.87
C ALA A 148 -0.27 -4.03 -4.99
N ARG A 149 0.57 -3.05 -5.27
CA ARG A 149 1.80 -3.24 -6.05
C ARG A 149 2.98 -3.33 -5.10
N LEU A 150 3.74 -4.43 -5.19
CA LEU A 150 4.93 -4.63 -4.35
C LEU A 150 6.14 -3.87 -4.86
N SER A 151 6.45 -4.09 -6.12
CA SER A 151 7.57 -3.46 -6.83
C SER A 151 7.53 -3.89 -8.30
N GLY A 152 8.10 -3.10 -9.21
CA GLY A 152 8.26 -3.50 -10.61
C GLY A 152 6.95 -4.00 -11.22
N ASP A 153 6.90 -5.28 -11.53
CA ASP A 153 5.81 -6.04 -12.15
C ASP A 153 5.03 -6.95 -11.18
N GLU A 154 5.32 -6.87 -9.86
CA GLU A 154 4.73 -7.74 -8.84
C GLU A 154 3.54 -7.07 -8.14
N PHE A 155 2.44 -7.82 -8.02
CA PHE A 155 1.22 -7.41 -7.31
C PHE A 155 0.81 -8.45 -6.26
N LEU A 156 0.14 -7.98 -5.20
CA LEU A 156 -0.47 -8.81 -4.16
C LEU A 156 -1.96 -8.50 -4.06
N LEU A 157 -2.75 -9.56 -3.86
CA LEU A 157 -4.17 -9.47 -3.57
C LEU A 157 -4.49 -10.33 -2.35
N LEU A 158 -5.15 -9.74 -1.35
CA LEU A 158 -5.74 -10.49 -0.23
C LEU A 158 -7.26 -10.47 -0.38
N PHE A 159 -7.83 -11.64 -0.61
CA PHE A 159 -9.25 -11.91 -0.56
C PHE A 159 -9.59 -12.44 0.83
N TYR A 160 -10.63 -11.94 1.48
CA TYR A 160 -10.96 -12.36 2.84
C TYR A 160 -12.46 -12.24 3.16
N GLY A 161 -12.87 -12.86 4.28
CA GLY A 161 -14.24 -12.76 4.78
C GLY A 161 -15.24 -13.67 4.06
N TYR A 162 -14.78 -14.70 3.40
CA TYR A 162 -15.65 -15.67 2.72
C TYR A 162 -16.15 -16.74 3.68
N GLU A 163 -17.39 -17.17 3.47
CA GLU A 163 -18.00 -18.25 4.25
C GLU A 163 -17.46 -19.62 3.85
N THR A 164 -17.07 -19.79 2.58
CA THR A 164 -16.55 -21.05 2.04
C THR A 164 -15.40 -20.80 1.08
N ARG A 165 -14.46 -21.76 1.01
CA ARG A 165 -13.35 -21.76 0.05
C ARG A 165 -13.85 -21.82 -1.40
N GLU A 166 -14.93 -22.54 -1.65
CA GLU A 166 -15.51 -22.69 -2.99
C GLU A 166 -16.00 -21.37 -3.55
N ALA A 167 -16.68 -20.55 -2.73
CA ALA A 167 -17.10 -19.21 -3.13
C ALA A 167 -15.91 -18.32 -3.45
N LEU A 168 -14.88 -18.35 -2.61
CA LEU A 168 -13.64 -17.59 -2.82
C LEU A 168 -12.92 -18.06 -4.09
N ARG A 169 -12.80 -19.37 -4.31
CA ARG A 169 -12.19 -19.93 -5.52
C ARG A 169 -12.94 -19.52 -6.80
N ALA A 170 -14.27 -19.47 -6.75
CA ALA A 170 -15.10 -19.02 -7.87
C ALA A 170 -14.83 -17.55 -8.23
N ASP A 171 -14.67 -16.69 -7.22
CA ASP A 171 -14.36 -15.27 -7.44
C ASP A 171 -12.93 -15.05 -7.97
N ILE A 172 -11.94 -15.80 -7.48
CA ILE A 172 -10.57 -15.77 -8.03
C ILE A 172 -10.58 -16.22 -9.50
N LYS A 173 -11.27 -17.30 -9.81
CA LYS A 173 -11.41 -17.78 -11.21
C LYS A 173 -12.07 -16.75 -12.11
N LYS A 174 -13.09 -16.07 -11.63
CA LYS A 174 -13.74 -14.98 -12.35
C LYS A 174 -12.79 -13.79 -12.58
N LEU A 175 -11.96 -13.45 -11.59
CA LEU A 175 -10.91 -12.46 -11.77
C LEU A 175 -9.94 -12.88 -12.88
N GLU A 176 -9.47 -14.11 -12.88
CA GLU A 176 -8.57 -14.64 -13.93
C GLU A 176 -9.21 -14.57 -15.32
N GLU A 177 -10.47 -14.99 -15.45
CA GLU A 177 -11.21 -14.94 -16.71
C GLU A 177 -11.39 -13.49 -17.23
N ASN A 178 -11.74 -12.56 -16.33
CA ASN A 178 -11.86 -11.15 -16.67
C ASN A 178 -10.49 -10.54 -17.04
N PHE A 179 -9.44 -10.90 -16.30
CA PHE A 179 -8.10 -10.41 -16.55
C PHE A 179 -7.55 -10.92 -17.90
N ALA A 180 -7.83 -12.16 -18.26
CA ALA A 180 -7.42 -12.73 -19.54
C ALA A 180 -8.00 -11.97 -20.77
N GLN A 181 -9.10 -11.20 -20.58
CA GLN A 181 -9.68 -10.34 -21.61
C GLN A 181 -9.07 -8.94 -21.60
N SER A 182 -8.23 -8.62 -20.63
CA SER A 182 -7.59 -7.31 -20.50
C SER A 182 -6.53 -7.12 -21.56
N SER A 183 -6.48 -5.92 -22.11
CA SER A 183 -5.49 -5.56 -23.14
C SER A 183 -5.07 -4.11 -23.01
N ALA A 184 -3.81 -3.83 -23.34
CA ALA A 184 -3.29 -2.48 -23.52
C ALA A 184 -3.16 -2.16 -25.01
N THR A 185 -3.45 -0.90 -25.40
CA THR A 185 -3.22 -0.43 -26.76
C THR A 185 -1.82 0.15 -26.85
N LEU A 186 -1.01 -0.36 -27.76
CA LEU A 186 0.37 0.05 -27.99
C LEU A 186 0.46 1.28 -28.93
N PRO A 187 1.64 1.95 -29.03
CA PRO A 187 1.83 3.14 -29.88
C PRO A 187 1.50 2.93 -31.35
N ASP A 188 1.70 1.71 -31.83
CA ASP A 188 1.42 1.32 -33.23
C ASP A 188 -0.06 0.95 -33.46
N GLY A 189 -0.93 1.18 -32.47
CA GLY A 189 -2.36 0.88 -32.51
C GLY A 189 -2.71 -0.59 -32.27
N LYS A 190 -1.74 -1.47 -32.08
CA LYS A 190 -1.98 -2.89 -31.75
C LYS A 190 -2.50 -3.04 -30.34
N ARG A 191 -3.40 -3.98 -30.16
CA ARG A 191 -3.84 -4.42 -28.83
C ARG A 191 -2.99 -5.60 -28.37
N LEU A 192 -2.36 -5.43 -27.21
CA LEU A 192 -1.59 -6.46 -26.54
C LEU A 192 -2.39 -7.00 -25.36
N CYS A 193 -2.66 -8.31 -25.34
CA CYS A 193 -3.27 -8.96 -24.18
C CYS A 193 -2.32 -8.87 -22.98
N ILE A 194 -2.85 -8.44 -21.85
CA ILE A 194 -2.10 -8.42 -20.59
C ILE A 194 -2.09 -9.84 -20.05
N ARG A 195 -0.92 -10.34 -19.67
CA ARG A 195 -0.75 -11.66 -19.06
C ARG A 195 -0.04 -11.53 -17.74
N MET A 196 -0.43 -12.34 -16.77
CA MET A 196 0.22 -12.45 -15.47
C MET A 196 0.42 -13.91 -15.10
N SER A 197 1.52 -14.18 -14.44
CA SER A 197 1.77 -15.45 -13.77
C SER A 197 1.48 -15.28 -12.29
N GLY A 198 0.71 -16.17 -11.67
CA GLY A 198 0.29 -16.02 -10.30
C GLY A 198 0.35 -17.29 -9.47
N GLY A 199 0.44 -17.12 -8.16
CA GLY A 199 0.31 -18.17 -7.17
C GLY A 199 -0.68 -17.79 -6.08
N VAL A 200 -1.44 -18.75 -5.59
CA VAL A 200 -2.47 -18.57 -4.55
C VAL A 200 -2.20 -19.51 -3.38
N ALA A 201 -2.20 -18.97 -2.16
CA ALA A 201 -2.18 -19.74 -0.92
C ALA A 201 -3.43 -19.43 -0.09
N TRP A 202 -3.96 -20.46 0.57
CA TRP A 202 -5.27 -20.46 1.23
C TRP A 202 -5.13 -20.37 2.76
N TYR A 203 -5.94 -19.49 3.35
CA TYR A 203 -6.12 -19.42 4.80
C TYR A 203 -7.50 -20.05 5.16
N PRO A 204 -7.58 -20.90 6.17
CA PRO A 204 -6.51 -21.38 7.05
C PRO A 204 -5.78 -22.64 6.55
N GLU A 205 -6.12 -23.18 5.37
CA GLU A 205 -5.75 -24.53 4.92
C GLU A 205 -4.25 -24.70 4.71
N ASP A 206 -3.59 -23.72 4.07
CA ASP A 206 -2.16 -23.78 3.78
C ASP A 206 -1.33 -23.17 4.91
N ALA A 207 -1.78 -22.04 5.48
CA ALA A 207 -1.10 -21.38 6.58
C ALA A 207 -2.05 -20.49 7.39
N LEU A 208 -1.62 -20.16 8.64
CA LEU A 208 -2.37 -19.35 9.59
C LEU A 208 -1.84 -17.93 9.73
N ASP A 209 -0.74 -17.60 9.09
CA ASP A 209 -0.09 -16.30 9.16
C ASP A 209 0.23 -15.75 7.77
N LEU A 210 0.31 -14.42 7.68
CA LEU A 210 0.49 -13.69 6.41
C LEU A 210 1.85 -13.96 5.75
N GLU A 211 2.91 -14.12 6.55
CA GLU A 211 4.26 -14.34 6.01
C GLU A 211 4.36 -15.71 5.34
N THR A 212 3.83 -16.74 6.00
CA THR A 212 3.80 -18.09 5.45
C THR A 212 2.91 -18.17 4.21
N LEU A 213 1.72 -17.55 4.23
CA LEU A 213 0.85 -17.45 3.05
C LEU A 213 1.59 -16.79 1.87
N LYS A 214 2.27 -15.68 2.13
CA LYS A 214 3.06 -14.99 1.10
C LYS A 214 4.14 -15.90 0.52
N LYS A 215 4.88 -16.60 1.37
CA LYS A 215 5.94 -17.54 0.94
C LYS A 215 5.37 -18.66 0.06
N TYR A 216 4.19 -19.16 0.38
CA TYR A 216 3.54 -20.23 -0.37
C TYR A 216 2.96 -19.75 -1.70
N ALA A 217 2.34 -18.56 -1.71
CA ALA A 217 1.87 -17.92 -2.93
C ALA A 217 3.05 -17.58 -3.88
N ASP A 218 4.16 -17.08 -3.34
CA ASP A 218 5.39 -16.79 -4.08
C ASP A 218 5.97 -18.06 -4.73
N PHE A 219 6.04 -19.16 -3.98
CA PHE A 219 6.48 -20.45 -4.51
C PHE A 219 5.59 -20.93 -5.66
N ALA A 220 4.27 -20.87 -5.51
CA ALA A 220 3.34 -21.29 -6.56
C ALA A 220 3.47 -20.40 -7.82
N MET A 221 3.63 -19.10 -7.66
CA MET A 221 3.90 -18.16 -8.76
C MET A 221 5.25 -18.48 -9.46
N TYR A 222 6.30 -18.75 -8.68
CA TYR A 222 7.61 -19.15 -9.21
C TYR A 222 7.51 -20.39 -10.09
N GLU A 223 6.74 -21.42 -9.68
CA GLU A 223 6.52 -22.60 -10.49
C GLU A 223 5.87 -22.29 -11.84
N VAL A 224 4.86 -21.40 -11.84
CA VAL A 224 4.20 -20.94 -13.07
C VAL A 224 5.18 -20.25 -14.00
N LYS A 225 5.96 -19.30 -13.49
CA LYS A 225 6.95 -18.56 -14.26
C LYS A 225 7.97 -19.45 -14.97
N HIS A 226 8.31 -20.58 -14.35
CA HIS A 226 9.31 -21.54 -14.87
C HIS A 226 8.69 -22.68 -15.68
N SER A 227 7.37 -22.72 -15.83
CA SER A 227 6.66 -23.77 -16.60
C SER A 227 5.82 -23.19 -17.74
N THR A 228 4.62 -22.77 -17.43
CA THR A 228 3.56 -22.46 -18.41
C THR A 228 3.39 -20.98 -18.72
N LYS A 229 3.72 -20.10 -17.79
CA LYS A 229 3.45 -18.64 -17.80
C LYS A 229 2.01 -18.27 -18.14
N GLY A 230 1.54 -17.16 -17.64
CA GLY A 230 0.23 -16.62 -17.96
C GLY A 230 -0.94 -17.38 -17.37
N GLU A 231 -0.73 -18.13 -16.30
CA GLU A 231 -1.76 -18.81 -15.51
C GLU A 231 -1.61 -18.53 -14.02
N VAL A 232 -2.63 -18.83 -13.24
CA VAL A 232 -2.58 -18.78 -11.77
C VAL A 232 -2.65 -20.20 -11.23
N ARG A 233 -1.78 -20.51 -10.26
CA ARG A 233 -1.69 -21.85 -9.65
C ARG A 233 -1.92 -21.78 -8.15
N GLU A 234 -2.68 -22.73 -7.63
CA GLU A 234 -2.80 -22.92 -6.19
C GLU A 234 -1.53 -23.54 -5.62
N PHE A 235 -1.20 -23.16 -4.40
CA PHE A 235 -0.10 -23.76 -3.66
C PHE A 235 -0.35 -25.26 -3.44
N ASP A 236 0.73 -26.02 -3.53
CA ASP A 236 0.74 -27.48 -3.30
C ASP A 236 1.92 -27.84 -2.38
N MET A 237 1.61 -28.38 -1.21
CA MET A 237 2.60 -28.72 -0.20
C MET A 237 3.56 -29.83 -0.64
N GLU A 238 3.10 -30.79 -1.46
CA GLU A 238 3.96 -31.89 -1.95
C GLU A 238 5.00 -31.35 -2.93
N ARG A 239 4.56 -30.48 -3.85
CA ARG A 239 5.45 -29.78 -4.77
C ARG A 239 6.44 -28.87 -4.05
N TYR A 240 5.97 -28.16 -3.04
CA TYR A 240 6.82 -27.32 -2.21
C TYR A 240 7.94 -28.10 -1.54
N ARG A 241 7.60 -29.24 -0.89
CA ARG A 241 8.57 -30.12 -0.25
C ARG A 241 9.57 -30.68 -1.26
N ALA A 242 9.10 -31.11 -2.43
CA ALA A 242 9.95 -31.61 -3.50
C ALA A 242 10.89 -30.51 -4.05
N GLY A 243 10.37 -29.27 -4.22
CA GLY A 243 11.14 -28.11 -4.68
C GLY A 243 12.21 -27.67 -3.68
N VAL A 244 11.87 -27.61 -2.39
CA VAL A 244 12.83 -27.29 -1.32
C VAL A 244 13.92 -28.34 -1.23
N TYR A 245 13.57 -29.62 -1.28
CA TYR A 245 14.53 -30.72 -1.28
C TYR A 245 15.50 -30.66 -2.48
N ALA A 246 14.98 -30.33 -3.67
CA ALA A 246 15.82 -30.15 -4.86
C ALA A 246 16.75 -28.93 -4.76
N MET A 247 16.32 -27.85 -4.12
CA MET A 247 17.16 -26.67 -3.86
C MET A 247 18.25 -26.96 -2.84
N GLU A 248 17.94 -27.66 -1.76
CA GLU A 248 18.92 -28.08 -0.75
C GLU A 248 19.99 -29.00 -1.37
N GLN A 249 19.59 -29.99 -2.16
CA GLN A 249 20.49 -30.88 -2.90
C GLN A 249 21.42 -30.11 -3.85
N ARG A 250 20.90 -29.09 -4.55
CA ARG A 250 21.71 -28.23 -5.42
C ARG A 250 22.71 -27.39 -4.62
N SER A 251 22.28 -26.80 -3.54
CA SER A 251 23.14 -26.01 -2.65
C SER A 251 24.28 -26.84 -2.07
N ASP A 252 23.98 -28.06 -1.61
CA ASP A 252 24.98 -28.99 -1.09
C ASP A 252 25.95 -29.44 -2.18
N PHE A 253 25.47 -29.67 -3.40
CA PHE A 253 26.30 -30.02 -4.54
C PHE A 253 27.21 -28.87 -4.97
N GLU A 254 26.72 -27.64 -5.03
CA GLU A 254 27.53 -26.44 -5.32
C GLU A 254 28.57 -26.18 -4.24
N LYS A 255 28.25 -26.44 -2.97
CA LYS A 255 29.18 -26.35 -1.84
C LYS A 255 30.30 -27.41 -1.97
N LEU A 256 29.95 -28.66 -2.27
CA LEU A 256 30.90 -29.74 -2.52
C LEU A 256 31.83 -29.44 -3.71
N ILE A 257 31.31 -28.85 -4.81
CA ILE A 257 32.13 -28.43 -5.95
C ILE A 257 33.09 -27.32 -5.55
N ARG A 258 32.62 -26.35 -4.72
CA ARG A 258 33.42 -25.23 -4.25
C ARG A 258 34.53 -25.70 -3.27
N GLU A 259 34.21 -26.61 -2.37
CA GLU A 259 35.17 -27.23 -1.45
C GLU A 259 36.20 -28.08 -2.17
N ARG A 260 35.82 -28.89 -3.15
CA ARG A 260 36.78 -29.66 -3.99
C ARG A 260 37.66 -28.81 -4.88
N ARG A 261 37.24 -27.58 -5.27
CA ARG A 261 38.10 -26.63 -6.01
C ARG A 261 39.19 -26.00 -5.16
N VAL A 262 39.02 -26.00 -3.83
CA VAL A 262 40.02 -25.48 -2.88
C VAL A 262 41.14 -26.49 -2.63
N ASP A 263 40.90 -27.80 -2.85
CA ASP A 263 41.88 -28.86 -2.65
C ASP A 263 42.85 -29.11 -3.81
N TYR A 264 42.76 -28.32 -4.89
CA TYR A 264 43.59 -28.42 -6.09
C TYR A 264 44.53 -27.22 -6.32
N HIS A 265 44.89 -26.46 -5.25
CA HIS A 265 45.88 -25.39 -5.31
C HIS A 265 46.99 -25.57 -4.28
#